data_48c34d16ab84eabea4fd80a5aaf98545
#
_entry.id   48c34d16ab84eabea4fd80a5aaf98545
#
_cell.length_a   1.000
_cell.length_b   1.000
_cell.length_c   1.000
_cell.angle_alpha   90.00
_cell.angle_beta   90.00
_cell.angle_gamma   90.00
#
_symmetry.space_group_name_H-M   'P 1'
#
loop_
_entity.id
_entity.type
_entity.pdbx_description
1 polymer ?
#
loop_
_entity_poly.entity_id
_entity_poly.type
_entity_poly.pdbx_seq_one_letter_code
_entity_poly.pdbx_strand_id
1 'polypeptide(L)'
;DQLPIKIGGIFINDELKAFMIGSPLKHETIQVHIEKADKTIRGLYVTLRKEFLEHECADFKYVNREEDMGIENLRISKERMHPCKMVEKSRIYINDAIVDQANDEDIEDIKEIWMDRFEDEDEISTEFYFKYRFKIENTYVVRFKNQIVSALQIVPFKVKDYEDSYFILGVSTRRDYEGQGFMKLLMNHVLEVYKGKRIYLQAYHPEIYVPFGFKESHRHILYKLNKAKYALPSRICLSQDINHLYDAYNLYVRDFSHYLIRDEDYFNNYLRKRCAAFNDSILTFKNEYGQQGYMIYNDRGKFVYISEFIYNKEYLDDILKTISVYFYKDIRIETDCMASIHGEKTDMITMMCNQEDDIPLEKRYINEIY
;
A
#
# COMPACT_ATOMS: atom_id res chain seq x y z
N ASP A 1 30.10 15.36 15.76
CA ASP A 1 29.39 16.28 16.68
C ASP A 1 28.27 15.50 17.37
N GLN A 2 28.31 15.47 18.72
CA GLN A 2 27.23 14.83 19.47
C GLN A 2 26.04 15.78 19.50
N LEU A 3 24.85 15.27 19.17
CA LEU A 3 23.61 16.01 19.31
C LEU A 3 23.38 16.26 20.82
N PRO A 4 23.02 17.49 21.24
CA PRO A 4 22.73 17.82 22.64
C PRO A 4 21.38 17.22 23.05
N ILE A 5 21.36 15.91 23.34
CA ILE A 5 20.13 15.20 23.70
C ILE A 5 20.05 15.13 25.24
N LYS A 6 18.86 15.40 25.77
CA LYS A 6 18.49 15.16 27.15
C LYS A 6 17.58 13.93 27.23
N ILE A 7 17.88 13.04 28.18
CA ILE A 7 17.14 11.77 28.33
C ILE A 7 16.80 11.59 29.83
N GLY A 8 15.55 11.28 30.12
CA GLY A 8 15.09 10.90 31.45
C GLY A 8 14.29 9.61 31.42
N GLY A 9 14.40 8.80 32.45
CA GLY A 9 13.67 7.53 32.56
C GLY A 9 13.19 7.28 33.98
N ILE A 10 12.06 6.60 34.11
CA ILE A 10 11.52 6.12 35.41
C ILE A 10 11.64 4.61 35.44
N PHE A 11 12.32 4.11 36.49
CA PHE A 11 12.43 2.69 36.80
C PHE A 11 11.52 2.33 37.95
N ILE A 12 10.83 1.20 37.84
CA ILE A 12 10.02 0.61 38.90
C ILE A 12 10.41 -0.87 39.03
N ASN A 13 10.87 -1.27 40.20
CA ASN A 13 11.40 -2.63 40.42
C ASN A 13 12.50 -3.03 39.39
N ASP A 14 13.45 -2.13 39.18
CA ASP A 14 14.58 -2.28 38.22
C ASP A 14 14.18 -2.40 36.74
N GLU A 15 12.92 -2.18 36.37
CA GLU A 15 12.45 -2.15 35.02
C GLU A 15 12.17 -0.71 34.56
N LEU A 16 12.63 -0.36 33.37
CA LEU A 16 12.32 0.92 32.73
C LEU A 16 10.84 0.96 32.32
N LYS A 17 10.03 1.73 33.05
CA LYS A 17 8.59 1.86 32.80
C LYS A 17 8.18 3.12 32.04
N ALA A 18 9.05 4.13 32.01
CA ALA A 18 8.80 5.33 31.22
C ALA A 18 10.11 6.01 30.82
N PHE A 19 10.14 6.69 29.67
CA PHE A 19 11.27 7.52 29.26
C PHE A 19 10.82 8.69 28.39
N MET A 20 11.61 9.75 28.40
CA MET A 20 11.43 10.96 27.62
C MET A 20 12.76 11.39 27.02
N ILE A 21 12.73 11.88 25.78
CA ILE A 21 13.89 12.37 25.03
C ILE A 21 13.55 13.75 24.48
N GLY A 22 14.44 14.69 24.67
CA GLY A 22 14.33 16.03 24.11
C GLY A 22 15.68 16.61 23.69
N SER A 23 15.65 17.68 22.91
CA SER A 23 16.85 18.45 22.55
C SER A 23 16.59 19.96 22.64
N PRO A 24 17.62 20.76 22.95
CA PRO A 24 17.52 22.21 22.95
C PRO A 24 17.13 22.78 21.58
N LEU A 25 16.19 23.70 21.56
CA LEU A 25 15.90 24.59 20.44
C LEU A 25 16.42 26.00 20.77
N LYS A 26 16.38 26.88 19.77
CA LYS A 26 16.65 28.32 19.97
C LYS A 26 15.60 28.93 20.92
N HIS A 27 15.92 30.10 21.53
CA HIS A 27 14.99 30.89 22.36
C HIS A 27 14.49 30.19 23.63
N GLU A 28 15.41 29.66 24.44
CA GLU A 28 15.07 29.07 25.76
C GLU A 28 14.02 27.97 25.69
N THR A 29 13.99 27.20 24.58
CA THR A 29 12.99 26.17 24.34
C THR A 29 13.63 24.78 24.29
N ILE A 30 13.05 23.81 24.97
CA ILE A 30 13.33 22.38 24.80
C ILE A 30 12.28 21.75 23.89
N GLN A 31 12.70 20.97 22.90
CA GLN A 31 11.79 20.18 22.07
C GLN A 31 11.74 18.74 22.60
N VAL A 32 10.56 18.25 22.86
CA VAL A 32 10.31 16.85 23.27
C VAL A 32 10.02 16.04 22.03
N HIS A 33 10.89 15.08 21.71
CA HIS A 33 10.77 14.21 20.56
C HIS A 33 10.01 12.91 20.87
N ILE A 34 10.31 12.32 22.01
CA ILE A 34 9.74 11.02 22.42
C ILE A 34 9.28 11.11 23.85
N GLU A 35 8.07 10.62 24.10
CA GLU A 35 7.47 10.41 25.40
C GLU A 35 6.76 9.07 25.41
N LYS A 36 7.24 8.12 26.19
CA LYS A 36 6.67 6.78 26.32
C LYS A 36 6.58 6.37 27.78
N ALA A 37 5.43 5.80 28.15
CA ALA A 37 5.22 5.26 29.49
C ALA A 37 4.28 4.05 29.44
N ASP A 38 4.43 3.14 30.39
CA ASP A 38 3.54 2.02 30.59
C ASP A 38 2.12 2.54 30.92
N LYS A 39 1.18 2.30 30.02
CA LYS A 39 -0.22 2.78 30.13
C LYS A 39 -1.01 2.14 31.26
N THR A 40 -0.55 1.00 31.75
CA THR A 40 -1.19 0.29 32.87
C THR A 40 -0.94 0.99 34.19
N ILE A 41 0.09 1.83 34.30
CA ILE A 41 0.45 2.56 35.49
C ILE A 41 -0.16 3.95 35.45
N ARG A 42 -1.22 4.16 36.23
CA ARG A 42 -1.95 5.43 36.27
C ARG A 42 -1.04 6.57 36.75
N GLY A 43 -1.05 7.66 36.01
CA GLY A 43 -0.29 8.88 36.31
C GLY A 43 1.15 8.88 35.85
N LEU A 44 1.69 7.76 35.34
CA LEU A 44 3.11 7.64 34.99
C LEU A 44 3.57 8.64 33.92
N TYR A 45 2.73 8.94 32.90
CA TYR A 45 3.02 9.98 31.94
C TYR A 45 3.14 11.38 32.56
N VAL A 46 2.30 11.70 33.52
CA VAL A 46 2.33 12.99 34.20
C VAL A 46 3.57 13.12 35.09
N THR A 47 3.89 12.06 35.82
CA THR A 47 5.11 11.99 36.66
C THR A 47 6.36 12.10 35.79
N LEU A 48 6.43 11.34 34.67
CA LEU A 48 7.57 11.40 33.77
C LEU A 48 7.83 12.83 33.24
N ARG A 49 6.78 13.53 32.83
CA ARG A 49 6.90 14.92 32.35
C ARG A 49 7.38 15.85 33.44
N LYS A 50 6.80 15.76 34.61
CA LYS A 50 7.18 16.60 35.73
C LYS A 50 8.65 16.41 36.05
N GLU A 51 9.06 15.19 36.33
CA GLU A 51 10.44 14.86 36.74
C GLU A 51 11.46 15.23 35.63
N PHE A 52 11.15 14.93 34.36
CA PHE A 52 12.02 15.28 33.27
C PHE A 52 12.19 16.78 33.10
N LEU A 53 11.12 17.55 33.21
CA LEU A 53 11.19 19.00 33.04
C LEU A 53 11.87 19.67 34.23
N GLU A 54 11.62 19.22 35.46
CA GLU A 54 12.23 19.77 36.68
C GLU A 54 13.74 19.45 36.81
N HIS A 55 14.14 18.24 36.39
CA HIS A 55 15.55 17.80 36.61
C HIS A 55 16.42 18.01 35.37
N GLU A 56 15.92 17.76 34.17
CA GLU A 56 16.73 17.81 32.95
C GLU A 56 16.54 19.11 32.16
N CYS A 57 15.46 19.83 32.37
CA CYS A 57 15.08 20.95 31.54
C CYS A 57 14.82 22.26 32.31
N ALA A 58 15.28 22.37 33.55
CA ALA A 58 15.05 23.53 34.42
C ALA A 58 15.56 24.87 33.82
N ASP A 59 16.56 24.81 32.93
CA ASP A 59 17.13 25.98 32.25
C ASP A 59 16.27 26.47 31.07
N PHE A 60 15.24 25.74 30.69
CA PHE A 60 14.38 26.10 29.56
C PHE A 60 13.06 26.72 30.05
N LYS A 61 12.68 27.79 29.39
CA LYS A 61 11.45 28.53 29.71
C LYS A 61 10.22 27.95 29.03
N TYR A 62 10.42 27.33 27.88
CA TYR A 62 9.35 26.78 27.04
C TYR A 62 9.61 25.33 26.67
N VAL A 63 8.51 24.58 26.50
CA VAL A 63 8.52 23.21 26.04
C VAL A 63 7.75 23.12 24.75
N ASN A 64 8.40 22.74 23.65
CA ASN A 64 7.76 22.43 22.41
C ASN A 64 7.47 20.91 22.35
N ARG A 65 6.22 20.54 22.12
CA ARG A 65 5.77 19.15 22.07
C ARG A 65 5.43 18.69 20.65
N GLU A 66 6.04 19.32 19.68
CA GLU A 66 5.84 19.01 18.25
C GLU A 66 4.39 19.10 17.79
N GLU A 67 4.08 18.54 16.63
CA GLU A 67 2.74 18.58 16.06
C GLU A 67 1.86 17.39 16.50
N ASP A 68 0.55 17.52 16.30
CA ASP A 68 -0.44 16.47 16.57
C ASP A 68 -0.60 15.48 15.41
N MET A 69 0.11 15.69 14.31
CA MET A 69 0.06 14.90 13.08
C MET A 69 -1.37 14.73 12.49
N GLY A 70 -2.31 15.61 12.86
CA GLY A 70 -3.72 15.50 12.48
C GLY A 70 -4.51 14.43 13.26
N ILE A 71 -3.91 13.82 14.29
CA ILE A 71 -4.56 12.81 15.13
C ILE A 71 -5.35 13.51 16.24
N GLU A 72 -6.69 13.39 16.22
CA GLU A 72 -7.60 14.08 17.13
C GLU A 72 -7.28 13.82 18.61
N ASN A 73 -7.05 12.58 18.99
CA ASN A 73 -6.71 12.23 20.37
C ASN A 73 -5.39 12.85 20.84
N LEU A 74 -4.41 13.01 19.94
CA LEU A 74 -3.14 13.69 20.24
C LEU A 74 -3.37 15.20 20.39
N ARG A 75 -4.20 15.81 19.56
CA ARG A 75 -4.60 17.20 19.64
C ARG A 75 -5.26 17.51 20.98
N ILE A 76 -6.30 16.75 21.34
CA ILE A 76 -7.01 16.87 22.62
C ILE A 76 -6.05 16.72 23.81
N SER A 77 -5.12 15.77 23.74
CA SER A 77 -4.10 15.57 24.79
C SER A 77 -3.17 16.78 24.96
N LYS A 78 -2.80 17.43 23.86
CA LYS A 78 -1.94 18.63 23.89
C LYS A 78 -2.69 19.88 24.32
N GLU A 79 -3.91 20.09 23.87
CA GLU A 79 -4.77 21.20 24.26
C GLU A 79 -5.14 21.20 25.76
N ARG A 80 -5.34 20.01 26.35
CA ARG A 80 -5.57 19.84 27.79
C ARG A 80 -4.43 20.34 28.68
N MET A 81 -3.25 20.57 28.11
CA MET A 81 -2.12 21.15 28.82
C MET A 81 -2.11 22.68 28.82
N HIS A 82 -3.13 23.31 28.25
CA HIS A 82 -3.26 24.76 28.16
C HIS A 82 -1.99 25.42 27.60
N PRO A 83 -1.60 25.11 26.35
CA PRO A 83 -0.38 25.66 25.76
C PRO A 83 -0.42 27.19 25.74
N CYS A 84 0.67 27.81 26.15
CA CYS A 84 0.81 29.27 26.15
C CYS A 84 0.82 29.87 24.72
N LYS A 85 1.15 29.04 23.70
CA LYS A 85 1.18 29.43 22.30
C LYS A 85 0.98 28.21 21.41
N MET A 86 0.09 28.31 20.44
CA MET A 86 0.04 27.41 19.30
C MET A 86 0.93 27.99 18.20
N VAL A 87 1.89 27.17 17.73
CA VAL A 87 2.80 27.58 16.66
C VAL A 87 2.22 27.10 15.34
N GLU A 88 1.87 28.04 14.49
CA GLU A 88 1.44 27.72 13.13
C GLU A 88 2.63 27.25 12.31
N LYS A 89 2.50 26.10 11.67
CA LYS A 89 3.46 25.64 10.68
C LYS A 89 3.09 26.23 9.34
N SER A 90 4.00 27.04 8.80
CA SER A 90 3.92 27.50 7.41
C SER A 90 4.90 26.68 6.57
N ARG A 91 4.42 26.14 5.46
CA ARG A 91 5.29 25.60 4.42
C ARG A 91 5.62 26.72 3.44
N ILE A 92 6.88 27.03 3.30
CA ILE A 92 7.35 27.93 2.25
C ILE A 92 7.53 27.05 1.00
N TYR A 93 6.67 27.24 0.02
CA TYR A 93 6.88 26.68 -1.32
C TYR A 93 7.81 27.62 -2.06
N ILE A 94 8.92 27.09 -2.54
CA ILE A 94 9.78 27.83 -3.45
C ILE A 94 9.04 27.88 -4.77
N ASN A 95 8.77 29.09 -5.28
CA ASN A 95 7.91 29.34 -6.46
C ASN A 95 8.44 28.79 -7.80
N ASP A 96 9.59 28.08 -7.79
CA ASP A 96 10.25 27.57 -8.99
C ASP A 96 9.89 26.12 -9.34
N ALA A 97 9.01 25.49 -8.55
CA ALA A 97 8.52 24.15 -8.85
C ALA A 97 7.30 24.20 -9.78
N ILE A 98 7.41 23.58 -10.92
CA ILE A 98 6.35 23.50 -11.95
C ILE A 98 5.86 22.06 -12.01
N VAL A 99 4.53 21.88 -11.99
CA VAL A 99 3.92 20.58 -12.33
C VAL A 99 3.55 20.60 -13.80
N ASP A 100 4.04 19.59 -14.51
CA ASP A 100 3.85 19.46 -15.95
C ASP A 100 3.46 18.02 -16.31
N GLN A 101 2.86 17.85 -17.48
CA GLN A 101 2.78 16.56 -18.13
C GLN A 101 4.17 16.21 -18.67
N ALA A 102 4.59 14.96 -18.48
CA ALA A 102 5.88 14.49 -18.94
C ALA A 102 5.93 14.41 -20.49
N ASN A 103 7.13 14.49 -21.03
CA ASN A 103 7.42 14.31 -22.46
C ASN A 103 8.52 13.26 -22.66
N ASP A 104 8.81 12.90 -23.91
CA ASP A 104 9.75 11.82 -24.26
C ASP A 104 11.18 12.02 -23.71
N GLU A 105 11.61 13.27 -23.50
CA GLU A 105 12.93 13.59 -22.96
C GLU A 105 13.02 13.24 -21.45
N ASP A 106 11.88 13.06 -20.77
CA ASP A 106 11.79 12.81 -19.34
C ASP A 106 11.87 11.32 -18.96
N ILE A 107 11.75 10.42 -19.93
CA ILE A 107 11.61 8.97 -19.71
C ILE A 107 12.75 8.41 -18.84
N GLU A 108 13.98 8.77 -19.17
CA GLU A 108 15.16 8.27 -18.45
C GLU A 108 15.20 8.78 -17.01
N ASP A 109 14.90 10.06 -16.78
CA ASP A 109 14.79 10.64 -15.42
C ASP A 109 13.68 9.98 -14.60
N ILE A 110 12.53 9.72 -15.22
CA ILE A 110 11.40 9.03 -14.56
C ILE A 110 11.78 7.59 -14.20
N LYS A 111 12.45 6.88 -15.11
CA LYS A 111 12.94 5.52 -14.88
C LYS A 111 13.99 5.47 -13.77
N GLU A 112 14.89 6.44 -13.73
CA GLU A 112 15.89 6.58 -12.66
C GLU A 112 15.21 6.78 -11.29
N ILE A 113 14.22 7.67 -11.20
CA ILE A 113 13.45 7.89 -9.96
C ILE A 113 12.70 6.62 -9.56
N TRP A 114 12.11 5.91 -10.51
CA TRP A 114 11.42 4.65 -10.27
C TRP A 114 12.35 3.62 -9.64
N MET A 115 13.49 3.36 -10.25
CA MET A 115 14.48 2.40 -9.75
C MET A 115 15.05 2.76 -8.38
N ASP A 116 15.23 4.06 -8.09
CA ASP A 116 15.69 4.54 -6.78
C ASP A 116 14.63 4.37 -5.68
N ARG A 117 13.35 4.40 -6.03
CA ARG A 117 12.26 4.48 -5.04
C ARG A 117 11.53 3.16 -4.79
N PHE A 118 11.49 2.29 -5.76
CA PHE A 118 10.82 1.00 -5.66
C PHE A 118 11.88 -0.10 -5.50
N GLU A 119 12.44 -0.21 -4.30
CA GLU A 119 13.54 -1.14 -3.97
C GLU A 119 13.16 -2.62 -4.11
N ASP A 120 11.86 -2.93 -4.05
CA ASP A 120 11.33 -4.29 -4.25
C ASP A 120 11.22 -4.66 -5.75
N GLU A 121 11.37 -3.68 -6.64
CA GLU A 121 11.37 -3.88 -8.08
C GLU A 121 12.80 -4.21 -8.56
N ASP A 122 12.90 -5.27 -9.35
CA ASP A 122 14.15 -5.60 -10.02
C ASP A 122 14.21 -4.97 -11.43
N GLU A 123 15.34 -5.13 -12.11
CA GLU A 123 15.53 -4.63 -13.47
C GLU A 123 14.50 -5.23 -14.45
N ILE A 124 14.12 -6.50 -14.25
CA ILE A 124 13.18 -7.20 -15.12
C ILE A 124 11.77 -6.60 -14.98
N SER A 125 11.31 -6.38 -13.75
CA SER A 125 10.01 -5.76 -13.48
C SER A 125 9.94 -4.34 -14.01
N THR A 126 10.97 -3.55 -13.76
CA THR A 126 11.08 -2.17 -14.26
C THR A 126 11.05 -2.13 -15.78
N GLU A 127 11.89 -2.92 -16.48
CA GLU A 127 11.89 -2.96 -17.94
C GLU A 127 10.56 -3.44 -18.51
N PHE A 128 9.95 -4.45 -17.90
CA PHE A 128 8.63 -4.94 -18.30
C PHE A 128 7.58 -3.82 -18.21
N TYR A 129 7.56 -3.11 -17.08
CA TYR A 129 6.63 -2.02 -16.86
C TYR A 129 6.81 -0.91 -17.90
N PHE A 130 8.02 -0.41 -18.08
CA PHE A 130 8.31 0.68 -19.04
C PHE A 130 8.04 0.26 -20.48
N LYS A 131 8.18 -1.00 -20.84
CA LYS A 131 7.93 -1.51 -22.19
C LYS A 131 6.45 -1.75 -22.48
N TYR A 132 5.66 -2.21 -21.52
CA TYR A 132 4.31 -2.71 -21.80
C TYR A 132 3.18 -1.92 -21.13
N ARG A 133 3.48 -1.14 -20.10
CA ARG A 133 2.46 -0.42 -19.32
C ARG A 133 2.66 1.09 -19.29
N PHE A 134 3.90 1.53 -19.24
CA PHE A 134 4.23 2.94 -19.20
C PHE A 134 3.72 3.67 -20.43
N LYS A 135 3.11 4.84 -20.20
CA LYS A 135 2.69 5.76 -21.24
C LYS A 135 2.98 7.18 -20.79
N ILE A 136 3.74 7.88 -21.61
CA ILE A 136 4.19 9.24 -21.30
C ILE A 136 3.02 10.21 -21.14
N GLU A 137 1.98 10.04 -21.96
CA GLU A 137 0.76 10.84 -21.91
C GLU A 137 -0.05 10.70 -20.62
N ASN A 138 0.21 9.68 -19.83
CA ASN A 138 -0.41 9.43 -18.51
C ASN A 138 0.48 9.85 -17.35
N THR A 139 1.62 10.51 -17.62
CA THR A 139 2.63 10.79 -16.62
C THR A 139 2.70 12.29 -16.31
N TYR A 140 2.70 12.61 -15.03
CA TYR A 140 2.90 13.97 -14.52
C TYR A 140 4.17 14.04 -13.69
N VAL A 141 4.88 15.15 -13.80
CA VAL A 141 6.16 15.37 -13.13
C VAL A 141 6.18 16.71 -12.40
N VAL A 142 7.00 16.82 -11.37
CA VAL A 142 7.42 18.09 -10.78
C VAL A 142 8.80 18.41 -11.26
N ARG A 143 8.95 19.55 -11.94
CA ARG A 143 10.24 20.12 -12.33
C ARG A 143 10.66 21.16 -11.30
N PHE A 144 11.88 21.01 -10.81
CA PHE A 144 12.50 21.95 -9.88
C PHE A 144 13.98 22.08 -10.20
N LYS A 145 14.46 23.35 -10.36
CA LYS A 145 15.86 23.63 -10.75
C LYS A 145 16.33 22.84 -11.97
N ASN A 146 15.51 22.81 -12.99
CA ASN A 146 15.76 22.13 -14.28
C ASN A 146 15.94 20.61 -14.19
N GLN A 147 15.41 19.96 -13.14
CA GLN A 147 15.39 18.50 -13.06
C GLN A 147 14.02 18.00 -12.59
N ILE A 148 13.69 16.77 -12.92
CA ILE A 148 12.51 16.08 -12.40
C ILE A 148 12.82 15.61 -11.00
N VAL A 149 11.98 16.04 -10.04
CA VAL A 149 12.14 15.70 -8.62
C VAL A 149 11.05 14.79 -8.09
N SER A 150 9.89 14.73 -8.76
CA SER A 150 8.79 13.84 -8.42
C SER A 150 8.02 13.46 -9.66
N ALA A 151 7.49 12.25 -9.70
CA ALA A 151 6.69 11.74 -10.80
C ALA A 151 5.54 10.88 -10.28
N LEU A 152 4.47 10.79 -11.06
CA LEU A 152 3.41 9.79 -10.91
C LEU A 152 2.76 9.52 -12.28
N GLN A 153 2.06 8.39 -12.36
CA GLN A 153 1.20 8.09 -13.48
C GLN A 153 -0.26 8.01 -13.06
N ILE A 154 -1.16 8.41 -13.97
CA ILE A 154 -2.59 8.24 -13.81
C ILE A 154 -3.15 7.62 -15.08
N VAL A 155 -3.54 6.36 -14.99
CA VAL A 155 -3.95 5.54 -16.14
C VAL A 155 -5.45 5.25 -16.10
N PRO A 156 -6.12 5.08 -17.25
CA PRO A 156 -7.50 4.60 -17.29
C PRO A 156 -7.63 3.24 -16.57
N PHE A 157 -8.65 3.11 -15.74
CA PHE A 157 -8.87 1.94 -14.90
C PHE A 157 -10.36 1.57 -14.89
N LYS A 158 -10.75 0.65 -15.75
CA LYS A 158 -12.14 0.32 -15.99
C LYS A 158 -12.69 -0.60 -14.91
N VAL A 159 -13.46 -0.06 -14.01
CA VAL A 159 -14.17 -0.82 -12.98
C VAL A 159 -15.64 -0.90 -13.35
N LYS A 160 -16.28 -2.04 -13.07
CA LYS A 160 -17.70 -2.24 -13.32
C LYS A 160 -18.54 -1.13 -12.68
N ASP A 161 -19.44 -0.53 -13.47
CA ASP A 161 -20.27 0.63 -13.17
C ASP A 161 -19.52 1.96 -12.96
N TYR A 162 -18.18 1.96 -13.09
CA TYR A 162 -17.30 3.11 -13.01
C TYR A 162 -16.24 3.08 -14.12
N GLU A 163 -16.67 2.90 -15.37
CA GLU A 163 -15.74 2.70 -16.51
C GLU A 163 -14.88 3.94 -16.82
N ASP A 164 -15.32 5.13 -16.41
CA ASP A 164 -14.56 6.39 -16.49
C ASP A 164 -13.80 6.64 -15.17
N SER A 165 -13.08 5.64 -14.71
CA SER A 165 -12.21 5.73 -13.54
C SER A 165 -10.74 5.58 -13.90
N TYR A 166 -9.88 5.93 -12.96
CA TYR A 166 -8.43 6.03 -13.15
C TYR A 166 -7.69 5.35 -12.00
N PHE A 167 -6.44 5.02 -12.25
CA PHE A 167 -5.55 4.45 -11.26
C PHE A 167 -4.25 5.25 -11.20
N ILE A 168 -3.88 5.70 -9.99
CA ILE A 168 -2.59 6.34 -9.74
C ILE A 168 -1.57 5.28 -9.33
N LEU A 169 -0.42 5.32 -9.99
CA LEU A 169 0.71 4.45 -9.69
C LEU A 169 2.04 5.17 -9.85
N GLY A 170 3.10 4.56 -9.35
CA GLY A 170 4.46 5.07 -9.49
C GLY A 170 4.68 6.43 -8.82
N VAL A 171 3.95 6.74 -7.74
CA VAL A 171 4.12 7.99 -7.00
C VAL A 171 5.48 7.97 -6.33
N SER A 172 6.38 8.79 -6.82
CA SER A 172 7.79 8.80 -6.40
C SER A 172 8.36 10.20 -6.31
N THR A 173 9.33 10.38 -5.42
CA THR A 173 10.09 11.63 -5.25
C THR A 173 11.54 11.26 -5.00
N ARG A 174 12.48 11.93 -5.67
CA ARG A 174 13.92 11.74 -5.46
C ARG A 174 14.27 11.88 -3.98
N ARG A 175 15.16 11.05 -3.46
CA ARG A 175 15.54 11.02 -2.02
C ARG A 175 15.97 12.39 -1.48
N ASP A 176 16.78 13.12 -2.23
CA ASP A 176 17.28 14.44 -1.82
C ASP A 176 16.18 15.51 -1.72
N TYR A 177 15.01 15.23 -2.27
CA TYR A 177 13.86 16.14 -2.33
C TYR A 177 12.67 15.67 -1.49
N GLU A 178 12.82 14.60 -0.71
CA GLU A 178 11.79 14.12 0.21
C GLU A 178 11.46 15.15 1.30
N GLY A 179 10.25 15.09 1.81
CA GLY A 179 9.79 15.97 2.89
C GLY A 179 9.60 17.43 2.49
N GLN A 180 9.95 17.82 1.26
CA GLN A 180 9.83 19.19 0.76
C GLN A 180 8.46 19.53 0.15
N GLY A 181 7.56 18.54 0.06
CA GLY A 181 6.17 18.73 -0.38
C GLY A 181 5.93 18.54 -1.87
N PHE A 182 6.90 18.08 -2.65
CA PHE A 182 6.76 17.88 -4.10
C PHE A 182 5.70 16.83 -4.44
N MET A 183 5.68 15.68 -3.74
CA MET A 183 4.60 14.69 -3.87
C MET A 183 3.22 15.31 -3.62
N LYS A 184 3.08 16.16 -2.60
CA LYS A 184 1.82 16.83 -2.30
C LYS A 184 1.42 17.81 -3.41
N LEU A 185 2.39 18.55 -3.95
CA LEU A 185 2.16 19.46 -5.07
C LEU A 185 1.65 18.70 -6.29
N LEU A 186 2.31 17.58 -6.63
CA LEU A 186 1.96 16.71 -7.75
C LEU A 186 0.57 16.09 -7.59
N MET A 187 0.30 15.48 -6.44
CA MET A 187 -1.01 14.88 -6.14
C MET A 187 -2.15 15.89 -6.22
N ASN A 188 -1.99 17.08 -5.62
CA ASN A 188 -3.02 18.10 -5.66
C ASN A 188 -3.31 18.56 -7.09
N HIS A 189 -2.27 18.72 -7.91
CA HIS A 189 -2.43 19.11 -9.32
C HIS A 189 -3.22 18.05 -10.09
N VAL A 190 -2.82 16.79 -9.97
CA VAL A 190 -3.48 15.68 -10.70
C VAL A 190 -4.93 15.51 -10.23
N LEU A 191 -5.20 15.62 -8.93
CA LEU A 191 -6.57 15.52 -8.42
C LEU A 191 -7.45 16.69 -8.87
N GLU A 192 -6.90 17.88 -9.11
CA GLU A 192 -7.66 18.98 -9.69
C GLU A 192 -7.90 18.79 -11.20
N VAL A 193 -6.91 18.30 -11.96
CA VAL A 193 -7.06 17.95 -13.38
C VAL A 193 -8.15 16.89 -13.59
N TYR A 194 -8.18 15.86 -12.72
CA TYR A 194 -9.15 14.78 -12.76
C TYR A 194 -10.31 14.97 -11.78
N LYS A 195 -10.66 16.21 -11.50
CA LYS A 195 -11.74 16.55 -10.57
C LYS A 195 -13.06 15.88 -10.93
N GLY A 196 -13.70 15.26 -9.95
CA GLY A 196 -14.96 14.55 -10.13
C GLY A 196 -14.81 13.13 -10.69
N LYS A 197 -13.61 12.71 -11.10
CA LYS A 197 -13.34 11.35 -11.52
C LYS A 197 -13.11 10.44 -10.31
N ARG A 198 -13.48 9.18 -10.45
CA ARG A 198 -13.15 8.14 -9.49
C ARG A 198 -11.72 7.69 -9.72
N ILE A 199 -10.90 7.75 -8.67
CA ILE A 199 -9.47 7.47 -8.76
C ILE A 199 -9.13 6.43 -7.71
N TYR A 200 -8.43 5.40 -8.13
CA TYR A 200 -7.92 4.32 -7.29
C TYR A 200 -6.41 4.42 -7.15
N LEU A 201 -5.88 3.86 -6.08
CA LEU A 201 -4.44 3.61 -5.90
C LEU A 201 -4.22 2.41 -4.98
N GLN A 202 -3.07 1.81 -5.11
CA GLN A 202 -2.55 0.79 -4.20
C GLN A 202 -1.36 1.37 -3.45
N ALA A 203 -1.31 1.20 -2.12
CA ALA A 203 -0.28 1.82 -1.30
C ALA A 203 0.21 0.89 -0.19
N TYR A 204 1.54 0.81 -0.03
CA TYR A 204 2.17 0.20 1.15
C TYR A 204 1.91 1.01 2.43
N HIS A 205 1.73 2.32 2.28
CA HIS A 205 1.48 3.29 3.35
C HIS A 205 0.19 4.07 3.09
N PRO A 206 -1.00 3.46 3.31
CA PRO A 206 -2.29 4.08 3.01
C PRO A 206 -2.50 5.44 3.69
N GLU A 207 -1.94 5.62 4.90
CA GLU A 207 -2.05 6.84 5.69
C GLU A 207 -1.53 8.09 4.98
N ILE A 208 -0.60 7.94 4.04
CA ILE A 208 -0.05 9.05 3.24
C ILE A 208 -1.13 9.66 2.33
N TYR A 209 -2.09 8.85 1.88
CA TYR A 209 -3.11 9.26 0.91
C TYR A 209 -4.43 9.72 1.54
N VAL A 210 -4.64 9.47 2.84
CA VAL A 210 -5.83 9.94 3.57
C VAL A 210 -6.02 11.47 3.49
N PRO A 211 -4.96 12.31 3.61
CA PRO A 211 -5.09 13.77 3.48
C PRO A 211 -5.54 14.25 2.09
N PHE A 212 -5.48 13.39 1.07
CA PHE A 212 -5.96 13.65 -0.28
C PHE A 212 -7.39 13.14 -0.53
N GLY A 213 -8.07 12.64 0.51
CA GLY A 213 -9.43 12.15 0.44
C GLY A 213 -9.57 10.67 0.08
N PHE A 214 -8.47 9.94 -0.01
CA PHE A 214 -8.53 8.49 -0.27
C PHE A 214 -8.91 7.71 0.98
N LYS A 215 -9.77 6.72 0.79
CA LYS A 215 -10.21 5.77 1.80
C LYS A 215 -10.05 4.35 1.30
N GLU A 216 -10.00 3.40 2.22
CA GLU A 216 -9.99 1.99 1.87
C GLU A 216 -11.19 1.63 0.99
N SER A 217 -10.93 0.94 -0.10
CA SER A 217 -11.95 0.53 -1.09
C SER A 217 -12.03 -0.98 -1.28
N HIS A 218 -10.91 -1.69 -1.26
CA HIS A 218 -10.86 -3.14 -1.48
C HIS A 218 -9.91 -3.82 -0.52
N ARG A 219 -10.25 -5.08 -0.19
CA ARG A 219 -9.40 -5.99 0.58
C ARG A 219 -9.27 -7.32 -0.11
N HIS A 220 -8.10 -7.92 0.01
CA HIS A 220 -7.90 -9.34 -0.18
C HIS A 220 -7.62 -10.03 1.14
N ILE A 221 -7.75 -11.34 1.15
CA ILE A 221 -7.35 -12.19 2.26
C ILE A 221 -6.21 -13.07 1.79
N LEU A 222 -5.12 -13.06 2.53
CA LEU A 222 -4.03 -13.99 2.38
C LEU A 222 -4.27 -15.19 3.29
N TYR A 223 -4.60 -16.33 2.70
CA TYR A 223 -4.73 -17.60 3.40
C TYR A 223 -3.41 -18.37 3.40
N LYS A 224 -3.09 -19.00 4.52
CA LYS A 224 -1.97 -19.93 4.65
C LYS A 224 -2.50 -21.33 4.84
N LEU A 225 -2.22 -22.19 3.91
CA LEU A 225 -2.54 -23.62 3.97
C LEU A 225 -1.27 -24.43 4.15
N ASN A 226 -1.32 -25.35 5.08
CA ASN A 226 -0.25 -26.33 5.27
C ASN A 226 -0.30 -27.38 4.18
N LYS A 227 0.85 -27.93 3.83
CA LYS A 227 0.95 -29.06 2.88
C LYS A 227 0.06 -30.23 3.29
N ALA A 228 -0.55 -30.87 2.32
CA ALA A 228 -1.33 -32.08 2.55
C ALA A 228 -0.44 -33.23 3.05
N LYS A 229 -0.93 -33.97 4.06
CA LYS A 229 -0.25 -35.18 4.56
C LYS A 229 -0.58 -36.42 3.72
N TYR A 230 -1.73 -36.43 3.07
CA TYR A 230 -2.26 -37.54 2.29
C TYR A 230 -2.98 -37.06 1.05
N ALA A 231 -3.00 -37.87 0.00
CA ALA A 231 -3.83 -37.64 -1.17
C ALA A 231 -5.32 -37.75 -0.77
N LEU A 232 -6.11 -36.76 -1.20
CA LEU A 232 -7.57 -36.72 -0.95
C LEU A 232 -8.28 -36.86 -2.29
N PRO A 233 -9.41 -37.59 -2.34
CA PRO A 233 -10.24 -37.61 -3.54
C PRO A 233 -10.69 -36.21 -3.94
N SER A 234 -10.60 -35.89 -5.23
CA SER A 234 -11.03 -34.62 -5.80
C SER A 234 -11.68 -34.84 -7.17
N ARG A 235 -12.69 -34.05 -7.48
CA ARG A 235 -13.34 -34.00 -8.79
C ARG A 235 -12.59 -33.08 -9.77
N ILE A 236 -11.51 -32.43 -9.33
CA ILE A 236 -10.74 -31.45 -10.11
C ILE A 236 -9.39 -32.03 -10.50
N CYS A 237 -8.98 -31.79 -11.72
CA CYS A 237 -7.63 -31.97 -12.20
C CYS A 237 -6.98 -30.63 -12.60
N LEU A 238 -5.64 -30.55 -12.52
CA LEU A 238 -4.87 -29.40 -12.99
C LEU A 238 -4.50 -29.58 -14.46
N SER A 239 -4.49 -28.47 -15.19
CA SER A 239 -4.12 -28.44 -16.60
C SER A 239 -3.27 -27.22 -16.90
N GLN A 240 -2.37 -27.35 -17.87
CA GLN A 240 -1.58 -26.26 -18.45
C GLN A 240 -2.27 -25.59 -19.65
N ASP A 241 -3.47 -26.03 -20.00
CA ASP A 241 -4.26 -25.41 -21.05
C ASP A 241 -4.88 -24.11 -20.54
N ILE A 242 -4.41 -23.00 -21.06
CA ILE A 242 -4.75 -21.63 -20.64
C ILE A 242 -5.64 -20.89 -21.67
N ASN A 243 -6.39 -21.62 -22.49
CA ASN A 243 -7.15 -21.00 -23.57
C ASN A 243 -8.44 -20.27 -23.11
N HIS A 244 -8.98 -20.57 -21.95
CA HIS A 244 -10.26 -20.05 -21.46
C HIS A 244 -10.14 -19.22 -20.18
N LEU A 245 -9.04 -18.50 -20.00
CA LEU A 245 -8.84 -17.67 -18.80
C LEU A 245 -9.84 -16.51 -18.73
N TYR A 246 -10.11 -15.88 -19.88
CA TYR A 246 -11.08 -14.80 -19.99
C TYR A 246 -12.49 -15.23 -19.57
N ASP A 247 -12.95 -16.38 -20.04
CA ASP A 247 -14.27 -16.93 -19.70
C ASP A 247 -14.34 -17.27 -18.20
N ALA A 248 -13.28 -17.90 -17.66
CA ALA A 248 -13.21 -18.24 -16.25
C ALA A 248 -13.23 -17.00 -15.36
N TYR A 249 -12.48 -15.95 -15.74
CA TYR A 249 -12.50 -14.68 -15.03
C TYR A 249 -13.91 -14.05 -15.04
N ASN A 250 -14.53 -13.94 -16.21
CA ASN A 250 -15.87 -13.36 -16.33
C ASN A 250 -16.94 -14.16 -15.57
N LEU A 251 -16.81 -15.48 -15.54
CA LEU A 251 -17.71 -16.31 -14.74
C LEU A 251 -17.56 -16.03 -13.24
N TYR A 252 -16.32 -15.91 -12.77
CA TYR A 252 -16.01 -15.62 -11.38
C TYR A 252 -16.50 -14.25 -10.93
N VAL A 253 -16.21 -13.20 -11.71
CA VAL A 253 -16.53 -11.82 -11.31
C VAL A 253 -18.03 -11.50 -11.37
N ARG A 254 -18.88 -12.36 -11.94
CA ARG A 254 -20.35 -12.20 -11.91
C ARG A 254 -20.93 -12.11 -10.50
N ASP A 255 -20.26 -12.69 -9.53
CA ASP A 255 -20.70 -12.70 -8.14
C ASP A 255 -20.38 -11.38 -7.41
N PHE A 256 -19.60 -10.52 -8.05
CA PHE A 256 -19.17 -9.23 -7.51
C PHE A 256 -19.93 -8.09 -8.21
N SER A 257 -20.27 -7.07 -7.44
CA SER A 257 -20.90 -5.85 -7.98
C SER A 257 -19.86 -4.84 -8.45
N HIS A 258 -18.63 -4.94 -7.95
CA HIS A 258 -17.55 -4.00 -8.22
C HIS A 258 -16.26 -4.78 -8.51
N TYR A 259 -15.82 -4.78 -9.75
CA TYR A 259 -14.65 -5.53 -10.18
C TYR A 259 -13.95 -4.86 -11.36
N LEU A 260 -12.66 -5.18 -11.54
CA LEU A 260 -11.87 -4.72 -12.67
C LEU A 260 -12.34 -5.39 -13.96
N ILE A 261 -12.68 -4.61 -14.97
CA ILE A 261 -13.04 -5.12 -16.30
C ILE A 261 -11.73 -5.42 -17.05
N ARG A 262 -11.55 -6.69 -17.42
CA ARG A 262 -10.44 -7.17 -18.24
C ARG A 262 -10.96 -7.68 -19.56
N ASP A 263 -10.29 -7.34 -20.65
CA ASP A 263 -10.63 -7.80 -22.01
C ASP A 263 -9.84 -9.07 -22.39
N GLU A 264 -10.17 -9.64 -23.52
CA GLU A 264 -9.45 -10.81 -24.05
C GLU A 264 -7.97 -10.52 -24.32
N ASP A 265 -7.63 -9.29 -24.74
CA ASP A 265 -6.25 -8.91 -25.02
C ASP A 265 -5.38 -8.94 -23.77
N TYR A 266 -5.96 -8.53 -22.62
CA TYR A 266 -5.30 -8.68 -21.34
C TYR A 266 -4.84 -10.12 -21.11
N PHE A 267 -5.71 -11.12 -21.29
CA PHE A 267 -5.38 -12.52 -21.04
C PHE A 267 -4.48 -13.13 -22.12
N ASN A 268 -4.72 -12.82 -23.38
CA ASN A 268 -3.99 -13.43 -24.50
C ASN A 268 -2.60 -12.85 -24.71
N ASN A 269 -2.42 -11.57 -24.45
CA ASN A 269 -1.18 -10.85 -24.72
C ASN A 269 -0.46 -10.38 -23.48
N TYR A 270 -1.10 -9.58 -22.61
CA TYR A 270 -0.42 -8.98 -21.50
C TYR A 270 -0.08 -9.99 -20.41
N LEU A 271 -1.07 -10.72 -19.88
CA LEU A 271 -0.89 -11.65 -18.77
C LEU A 271 0.16 -12.72 -19.08
N ARG A 272 0.15 -13.28 -20.29
CA ARG A 272 1.15 -14.29 -20.69
C ARG A 272 2.57 -13.73 -20.70
N LYS A 273 2.77 -12.53 -21.25
CA LYS A 273 4.08 -11.87 -21.27
C LYS A 273 4.56 -11.56 -19.85
N ARG A 274 3.65 -11.09 -18.99
CA ARG A 274 3.93 -10.83 -17.59
C ARG A 274 4.36 -12.10 -16.86
N CYS A 275 3.57 -13.15 -16.93
CA CYS A 275 3.93 -14.41 -16.29
C CYS A 275 5.29 -14.94 -16.75
N ALA A 276 5.60 -14.82 -18.04
CA ALA A 276 6.90 -15.21 -18.59
C ALA A 276 8.06 -14.35 -18.04
N ALA A 277 7.85 -13.03 -17.94
CA ALA A 277 8.87 -12.11 -17.44
C ALA A 277 9.18 -12.33 -15.93
N PHE A 278 8.15 -12.61 -15.13
CA PHE A 278 8.27 -12.78 -13.68
C PHE A 278 8.44 -14.23 -13.23
N ASN A 279 8.59 -15.14 -14.17
CA ASN A 279 8.66 -16.60 -13.90
C ASN A 279 7.46 -17.11 -13.10
N ASP A 280 6.30 -16.49 -13.31
CA ASP A 280 5.04 -16.98 -12.79
C ASP A 280 4.48 -18.08 -13.69
N SER A 281 3.74 -18.98 -13.09
CA SER A 281 3.08 -20.08 -13.79
C SER A 281 1.57 -19.96 -13.70
N ILE A 282 0.88 -20.45 -14.73
CA ILE A 282 -0.58 -20.50 -14.75
C ILE A 282 -1.01 -21.97 -14.80
N LEU A 283 -1.93 -22.35 -13.93
CA LEU A 283 -2.63 -23.64 -13.99
C LEU A 283 -4.14 -23.40 -13.95
N THR A 284 -4.86 -24.20 -14.72
CA THR A 284 -6.32 -24.20 -14.77
C THR A 284 -6.90 -25.39 -14.02
N PHE A 285 -8.07 -25.19 -13.45
CA PHE A 285 -8.85 -26.22 -12.76
C PHE A 285 -9.90 -26.78 -13.72
N LYS A 286 -9.88 -28.07 -13.96
CA LYS A 286 -10.80 -28.74 -14.91
C LYS A 286 -11.49 -29.96 -14.30
N ASN A 287 -12.70 -30.19 -14.75
CA ASN A 287 -13.45 -31.43 -14.49
C ASN A 287 -14.16 -31.88 -15.79
N GLU A 288 -15.07 -32.84 -15.69
CA GLU A 288 -15.85 -33.34 -16.81
C GLU A 288 -16.76 -32.28 -17.45
N TYR A 289 -17.10 -31.21 -16.72
CA TYR A 289 -17.94 -30.08 -17.20
C TYR A 289 -17.12 -28.94 -17.79
N GLY A 290 -15.80 -29.05 -17.83
CA GLY A 290 -14.88 -28.04 -18.39
C GLY A 290 -14.03 -27.32 -17.35
N GLN A 291 -13.63 -26.08 -17.69
CA GLN A 291 -12.76 -25.28 -16.84
C GLN A 291 -13.56 -24.63 -15.70
N GLN A 292 -13.05 -24.82 -14.46
CA GLN A 292 -13.67 -24.34 -13.23
C GLN A 292 -12.90 -23.18 -12.57
N GLY A 293 -11.88 -22.65 -13.24
CA GLY A 293 -11.08 -21.55 -12.76
C GLY A 293 -9.60 -21.69 -13.16
N TYR A 294 -8.78 -20.82 -12.57
CA TYR A 294 -7.32 -20.86 -12.76
C TYR A 294 -6.61 -20.24 -11.56
N MET A 295 -5.30 -20.47 -11.48
CA MET A 295 -4.41 -19.76 -10.57
C MET A 295 -3.16 -19.26 -11.28
N ILE A 296 -2.65 -18.12 -10.81
CA ILE A 296 -1.33 -17.62 -11.13
C ILE A 296 -0.47 -17.81 -9.87
N TYR A 297 0.66 -18.46 -10.02
CA TYR A 297 1.48 -18.81 -8.88
C TYR A 297 2.97 -18.71 -9.16
N ASN A 298 3.73 -18.53 -8.08
CA ASN A 298 5.18 -18.56 -8.06
C ASN A 298 5.69 -19.51 -6.97
N ASP A 299 6.67 -20.37 -7.29
CA ASP A 299 7.32 -21.26 -6.31
C ASP A 299 8.45 -20.49 -5.60
N ARG A 300 8.23 -20.13 -4.35
CA ARG A 300 9.18 -19.42 -3.47
C ARG A 300 10.11 -20.40 -2.70
N GLY A 301 10.26 -21.64 -3.15
CA GLY A 301 11.07 -22.67 -2.52
C GLY A 301 10.44 -23.28 -1.28
N LYS A 302 10.26 -22.54 -0.21
CA LYS A 302 9.64 -23.01 1.05
C LYS A 302 8.12 -23.11 0.98
N PHE A 303 7.48 -22.28 0.17
CA PHE A 303 6.05 -22.25 -0.04
C PHE A 303 5.73 -21.83 -1.48
N VAL A 304 4.51 -22.13 -1.92
CA VAL A 304 3.96 -21.61 -3.18
C VAL A 304 3.11 -20.39 -2.87
N TYR A 305 3.32 -19.31 -3.61
CA TYR A 305 2.50 -18.11 -3.52
C TYR A 305 1.56 -18.04 -4.72
N ILE A 306 0.27 -17.99 -4.47
CA ILE A 306 -0.78 -17.83 -5.48
C ILE A 306 -1.25 -16.38 -5.40
N SER A 307 -0.88 -15.59 -6.42
CA SER A 307 -1.15 -14.16 -6.51
C SER A 307 -2.51 -13.85 -7.14
N GLU A 308 -3.07 -14.78 -7.90
CA GLU A 308 -4.44 -14.70 -8.40
C GLU A 308 -5.09 -16.08 -8.33
N PHE A 309 -6.27 -16.14 -7.73
CA PHE A 309 -7.00 -17.38 -7.51
C PHE A 309 -8.46 -17.20 -7.92
N ILE A 310 -8.78 -17.68 -9.11
CA ILE A 310 -10.09 -17.62 -9.74
C ILE A 310 -10.70 -19.01 -9.70
N TYR A 311 -11.87 -19.16 -9.10
CA TYR A 311 -12.44 -20.47 -8.81
C TYR A 311 -13.98 -20.48 -8.92
N ASN A 312 -14.52 -21.62 -9.29
CA ASN A 312 -15.94 -21.89 -9.13
C ASN A 312 -16.21 -22.33 -7.67
N LYS A 313 -17.09 -21.60 -6.97
CA LYS A 313 -17.38 -21.82 -5.55
C LYS A 313 -17.84 -23.24 -5.24
N GLU A 314 -18.55 -23.88 -6.16
CA GLU A 314 -19.01 -25.26 -6.00
C GLU A 314 -17.87 -26.25 -5.85
N TYR A 315 -16.72 -25.97 -6.47
CA TYR A 315 -15.56 -26.84 -6.50
C TYR A 315 -14.38 -26.36 -5.63
N LEU A 316 -14.57 -25.32 -4.83
CA LEU A 316 -13.48 -24.72 -4.03
C LEU A 316 -12.75 -25.76 -3.18
N ASP A 317 -13.48 -26.59 -2.43
CA ASP A 317 -12.88 -27.63 -1.59
C ASP A 317 -12.09 -28.67 -2.41
N ASP A 318 -12.59 -29.06 -3.57
CA ASP A 318 -11.90 -29.99 -4.45
C ASP A 318 -10.65 -29.35 -5.08
N ILE A 319 -10.71 -28.07 -5.44
CA ILE A 319 -9.57 -27.29 -5.92
C ILE A 319 -8.47 -27.23 -4.84
N LEU A 320 -8.85 -26.87 -3.60
CA LEU A 320 -7.89 -26.78 -2.49
C LEU A 320 -7.22 -28.13 -2.18
N LYS A 321 -7.98 -29.23 -2.21
CA LYS A 321 -7.43 -30.58 -2.07
C LYS A 321 -6.42 -30.88 -3.18
N THR A 322 -6.79 -30.58 -4.42
CA THR A 322 -5.93 -30.85 -5.60
C THR A 322 -4.62 -30.08 -5.55
N ILE A 323 -4.67 -28.76 -5.29
CA ILE A 323 -3.44 -27.94 -5.22
C ILE A 323 -2.55 -28.32 -4.04
N SER A 324 -3.14 -28.67 -2.88
CA SER A 324 -2.38 -29.09 -1.70
C SER A 324 -1.59 -30.40 -1.93
N VAL A 325 -2.15 -31.31 -2.71
CA VAL A 325 -1.47 -32.55 -3.11
C VAL A 325 -0.44 -32.28 -4.21
N TYR A 326 -0.79 -31.46 -5.21
CA TYR A 326 0.09 -31.17 -6.35
C TYR A 326 1.42 -30.54 -5.93
N PHE A 327 1.34 -29.49 -5.10
CA PHE A 327 2.55 -28.77 -4.70
C PHE A 327 3.34 -29.49 -3.60
N TYR A 328 2.66 -30.24 -2.74
CA TYR A 328 3.30 -30.91 -1.60
C TYR A 328 4.16 -29.97 -0.73
N LYS A 329 3.75 -28.70 -0.67
CA LYS A 329 4.38 -27.60 0.07
C LYS A 329 3.30 -26.81 0.78
N ASP A 330 3.70 -25.91 1.68
CA ASP A 330 2.80 -24.89 2.21
C ASP A 330 2.38 -23.93 1.08
N ILE A 331 1.14 -23.47 1.13
CA ILE A 331 0.58 -22.62 0.08
C ILE A 331 0.07 -21.32 0.73
N ARG A 332 0.35 -20.22 0.09
CA ARG A 332 -0.23 -18.92 0.41
C ARG A 332 -1.11 -18.50 -0.75
N ILE A 333 -2.38 -18.25 -0.46
CA ILE A 333 -3.38 -17.88 -1.48
C ILE A 333 -3.87 -16.48 -1.18
N GLU A 334 -3.64 -15.56 -2.09
CA GLU A 334 -4.28 -14.27 -2.09
C GLU A 334 -5.58 -14.33 -2.90
N THR A 335 -6.70 -13.99 -2.27
CA THR A 335 -8.02 -14.08 -2.90
C THR A 335 -9.01 -13.12 -2.26
N ASP A 336 -10.26 -13.15 -2.73
CA ASP A 336 -11.36 -12.31 -2.27
C ASP A 336 -11.81 -12.61 -0.83
N CYS A 337 -12.58 -11.67 -0.27
CA CYS A 337 -13.12 -11.77 1.08
C CYS A 337 -14.24 -12.82 1.23
N MET A 338 -14.78 -13.35 0.15
CA MET A 338 -15.87 -14.34 0.15
C MET A 338 -15.38 -15.78 0.17
N ALA A 339 -14.10 -16.00 -0.10
CA ALA A 339 -13.50 -17.34 -0.11
C ALA A 339 -13.63 -18.00 1.27
N SER A 340 -14.29 -19.14 1.34
CA SER A 340 -14.41 -19.92 2.58
C SER A 340 -13.27 -20.93 2.65
N ILE A 341 -12.06 -20.46 2.95
CA ILE A 341 -10.86 -21.29 3.06
C ILE A 341 -10.50 -21.47 4.53
N HIS A 342 -10.34 -22.73 4.96
CA HIS A 342 -9.89 -23.04 6.32
C HIS A 342 -8.37 -22.90 6.43
N GLY A 343 -7.91 -22.06 7.36
CA GLY A 343 -6.48 -21.84 7.59
C GLY A 343 -6.21 -20.54 8.35
N GLU A 344 -4.95 -20.24 8.59
CA GLU A 344 -4.53 -18.94 9.07
C GLU A 344 -4.79 -17.90 7.97
N LYS A 345 -5.35 -16.76 8.33
CA LYS A 345 -5.68 -15.69 7.39
C LYS A 345 -5.20 -14.33 7.87
N THR A 346 -4.85 -13.47 6.92
CA THR A 346 -4.46 -12.08 7.15
C THR A 346 -5.22 -11.19 6.18
N ASP A 347 -5.88 -10.16 6.69
CA ASP A 347 -6.52 -9.14 5.87
C ASP A 347 -5.46 -8.22 5.26
N MET A 348 -5.62 -7.91 3.97
CA MET A 348 -4.74 -7.03 3.22
C MET A 348 -5.57 -5.92 2.56
N ILE A 349 -5.24 -4.66 2.84
CA ILE A 349 -5.80 -3.55 2.07
C ILE A 349 -5.12 -3.56 0.71
N THR A 350 -5.90 -3.74 -0.35
CA THR A 350 -5.35 -3.82 -1.69
C THR A 350 -5.59 -2.55 -2.49
N MET A 351 -6.63 -1.78 -2.15
CA MET A 351 -6.99 -0.61 -2.95
C MET A 351 -7.59 0.49 -2.11
N MET A 352 -7.23 1.73 -2.40
CA MET A 352 -7.87 2.94 -1.91
C MET A 352 -8.60 3.66 -3.04
N CYS A 353 -9.63 4.43 -2.69
CA CYS A 353 -10.40 5.25 -3.64
C CYS A 353 -10.70 6.63 -3.06
N ASN A 354 -10.73 7.65 -3.91
CA ASN A 354 -11.06 9.03 -3.54
C ASN A 354 -12.57 9.29 -3.43
N GLN A 355 -13.40 8.31 -3.77
CA GLN A 355 -14.86 8.41 -3.68
C GLN A 355 -15.41 7.18 -2.96
N GLU A 356 -16.40 7.42 -2.11
CA GLU A 356 -17.14 6.36 -1.43
C GLU A 356 -18.32 5.88 -2.28
N ASP A 357 -18.77 4.68 -2.00
CA ASP A 357 -20.02 4.10 -2.46
C ASP A 357 -20.55 3.11 -1.41
N ASP A 358 -21.80 2.69 -1.57
CA ASP A 358 -22.50 1.81 -0.62
C ASP A 358 -22.31 0.31 -0.94
N ILE A 359 -21.39 -0.05 -1.84
CA ILE A 359 -21.14 -1.44 -2.18
C ILE A 359 -20.39 -2.12 -1.04
N PRO A 360 -20.88 -3.23 -0.46
CA PRO A 360 -20.18 -3.96 0.59
C PRO A 360 -18.81 -4.49 0.12
N LEU A 361 -17.82 -4.55 1.01
CA LEU A 361 -16.46 -5.01 0.69
C LEU A 361 -16.43 -6.43 0.12
N GLU A 362 -17.28 -7.33 0.61
CA GLU A 362 -17.42 -8.70 0.10
C GLU A 362 -18.01 -8.80 -1.32
N LYS A 363 -18.53 -7.69 -1.85
CA LYS A 363 -19.03 -7.60 -3.23
C LYS A 363 -18.05 -6.93 -4.18
N ARG A 364 -16.81 -6.75 -3.75
CA ARG A 364 -15.74 -6.10 -4.53
C ARG A 364 -14.61 -7.07 -4.81
N TYR A 365 -14.14 -7.07 -6.04
CA TYR A 365 -12.94 -7.81 -6.43
C TYR A 365 -12.12 -7.00 -7.42
N ILE A 366 -11.01 -6.46 -6.95
CA ILE A 366 -9.99 -5.87 -7.81
C ILE A 366 -8.66 -6.50 -7.42
N ASN A 367 -8.09 -7.22 -8.35
CA ASN A 367 -6.73 -7.73 -8.28
C ASN A 367 -5.97 -7.15 -9.46
N GLU A 368 -5.25 -6.06 -9.23
CA GLU A 368 -4.35 -5.49 -10.23
C GLU A 368 -2.94 -5.97 -9.93
N ILE A 369 -2.38 -6.67 -10.89
CA ILE A 369 -1.03 -7.23 -10.81
C ILE A 369 -0.16 -6.41 -11.76
N TYR A 370 0.64 -5.53 -11.20
CA TYR A 370 1.62 -4.72 -11.94
C TYR A 370 2.93 -5.45 -12.09
#